data_86966b049cdb6df3860d577208be349b
#
_entry.id   86966b049cdb6df3860d577208be349b
#
_cell.length_a   1.000
_cell.length_b   1.000
_cell.length_c   1.000
_cell.angle_alpha   90.00
_cell.angle_beta   90.00
_cell.angle_gamma   90.00
#
_symmetry.space_group_name_H-M   'P 1'
#
loop_
_entity.id
_entity.type
_entity.pdbx_description
1 polymer ?
#
loop_
_entity_poly.entity_id
_entity_poly.type
_entity_poly.pdbx_seq_one_letter_code
_entity_poly.pdbx_strand_id
1 'polypeptide(L)'
;KEMTKLISISKDANPNYLAKIIRVPKLRKHANADRLMVMTVDGNDIITSSETQEGTVSIYFPLECQLSHDYLSKNNDYRKTLNLNVDLEAAGGFFEEKRRIRAVKLRGEKSQGYVVPISTMDVLVGNKYKELENYIGEEFDTIDGQLLLNKYVVREVTQQQSNGKKAVKLESKLVDNQFRLHYDTAQFGKNLYRLKPEDLISITWKLHGTSFVSSKILCKRKLNWRERVVRWLGFDLTQTEYANIYSSRKVIKNEDLNTTPQHYYKYDLWGDINDTFKDQLHDGETIYGECVGFTKTGEFIQGGFDYGCAPKEKKLYVYRITHTNTSGKVIDLPFNMVQQRCEQLGVEAVPLIFFGKAKEFHPTVYTITSDGIAKVKTPASMVPVEVWRESFFDTLKEKYVFDQDSQFCKNKVPEEGVVVRIEGLNAEAFKLKAFRFLENESKELDKGEANIEDQVAAE
;
A
#
# COMPACT_ATOMS: atom_id res chain seq x y z
N LYS A 1 -11.31 32.92 -17.32
CA LYS A 1 -10.10 32.11 -17.07
C LYS A 1 -10.36 31.39 -15.77
N GLU A 2 -10.58 30.08 -15.81
CA GLU A 2 -10.51 29.27 -14.62
C GLU A 2 -9.12 29.45 -14.03
N MET A 3 -9.04 29.89 -12.77
CA MET A 3 -7.78 29.94 -12.06
C MET A 3 -7.33 28.49 -11.87
N THR A 4 -6.31 28.09 -12.57
CA THR A 4 -5.67 26.77 -12.38
C THR A 4 -5.20 26.69 -10.93
N LYS A 5 -5.70 25.71 -10.21
CA LYS A 5 -5.33 25.45 -8.81
C LYS A 5 -3.82 25.23 -8.74
N LEU A 6 -3.14 25.83 -7.76
CA LEU A 6 -1.68 25.74 -7.60
C LEU A 6 -1.21 24.29 -7.38
N ILE A 7 -2.01 23.48 -6.70
CA ILE A 7 -1.73 22.07 -6.42
C ILE A 7 -2.77 21.17 -7.07
N SER A 8 -2.34 19.99 -7.50
CA SER A 8 -3.23 18.98 -8.08
C SER A 8 -2.72 17.56 -7.82
N ILE A 9 -3.59 16.58 -8.09
CA ILE A 9 -3.26 15.16 -8.04
C ILE A 9 -3.27 14.65 -9.49
N SER A 10 -2.19 14.01 -9.91
CA SER A 10 -2.09 13.41 -11.24
C SER A 10 -3.03 12.21 -11.35
N LYS A 11 -3.47 11.89 -12.59
CA LYS A 11 -4.48 10.85 -12.84
C LYS A 11 -4.08 9.47 -12.31
N ASP A 12 -2.80 9.15 -12.35
CA ASP A 12 -2.26 7.84 -11.98
C ASP A 12 -1.56 7.86 -10.61
N ALA A 13 -1.78 8.91 -9.81
CA ALA A 13 -1.20 9.05 -8.49
C ALA A 13 -1.68 7.95 -7.54
N ASN A 14 -0.75 7.40 -6.76
CA ASN A 14 -1.12 6.49 -5.68
C ASN A 14 -1.45 7.29 -4.41
N PRO A 15 -2.69 7.20 -3.87
CA PRO A 15 -3.13 8.00 -2.71
C PRO A 15 -2.26 7.82 -1.45
N ASN A 16 -1.52 6.72 -1.33
CA ASN A 16 -0.62 6.49 -0.19
C ASN A 16 0.66 7.33 -0.24
N TYR A 17 0.97 7.95 -1.38
CA TYR A 17 2.25 8.62 -1.64
C TYR A 17 2.06 10.05 -2.12
N LEU A 18 1.06 10.75 -1.58
CA LEU A 18 0.79 12.16 -1.83
C LEU A 18 1.40 13.03 -0.74
N ALA A 19 1.95 14.18 -1.11
CA ALA A 19 2.29 15.22 -0.14
C ALA A 19 1.02 15.79 0.47
N LYS A 20 1.13 16.29 1.70
CA LYS A 20 0.00 16.90 2.42
C LYS A 20 0.43 18.24 3.00
N ILE A 21 -0.39 19.26 2.83
CA ILE A 21 -0.16 20.54 3.51
C ILE A 21 -0.72 20.43 4.91
N ILE A 22 0.15 20.64 5.89
CA ILE A 22 -0.17 20.49 7.31
C ILE A 22 0.07 21.78 8.07
N ARG A 23 -0.64 21.94 9.18
CA ARG A 23 -0.22 22.83 10.26
C ARG A 23 0.63 21.99 11.20
N VAL A 24 1.88 22.40 11.46
CA VAL A 24 2.81 21.68 12.32
C VAL A 24 2.13 21.40 13.67
N PRO A 25 1.97 20.11 14.02
CA PRO A 25 1.34 19.73 15.28
C PRO A 25 2.27 20.00 16.48
N LYS A 26 1.84 19.56 17.66
CA LYS A 26 2.68 19.64 18.88
C LYS A 26 4.02 18.94 18.66
N LEU A 27 5.09 19.62 19.05
CA LEU A 27 6.47 19.13 18.96
C LEU A 27 6.93 18.61 20.31
N ARG A 28 7.71 17.54 20.30
CA ARG A 28 8.50 17.10 21.46
C ARG A 28 9.99 17.18 21.16
N LYS A 29 10.80 17.40 22.18
CA LYS A 29 12.26 17.34 22.02
C LYS A 29 12.69 15.92 21.66
N HIS A 30 13.69 15.83 20.80
CA HIS A 30 14.39 14.58 20.52
C HIS A 30 15.19 14.16 21.76
N ALA A 31 15.10 12.87 22.17
CA ALA A 31 15.70 12.39 23.41
C ALA A 31 17.24 12.54 23.45
N ASN A 32 17.90 12.41 22.31
CA ASN A 32 19.36 12.32 22.21
C ASN A 32 19.99 13.36 21.27
N ALA A 33 19.29 14.48 21.00
CA ALA A 33 19.79 15.53 20.12
C ALA A 33 19.14 16.89 20.39
N ASP A 34 19.96 17.90 20.71
CA ASP A 34 19.49 19.24 21.08
C ASP A 34 18.91 20.05 19.92
N ARG A 35 19.33 19.75 18.69
CA ARG A 35 18.91 20.46 17.47
C ARG A 35 17.79 19.76 16.70
N LEU A 36 17.16 18.75 17.31
CA LEU A 36 16.10 18.00 16.68
C LEU A 36 14.84 17.98 17.52
N MET A 37 13.72 18.02 16.84
CA MET A 37 12.37 17.85 17.38
C MET A 37 11.69 16.67 16.73
N VAL A 38 10.64 16.17 17.33
CA VAL A 38 9.82 15.09 16.78
C VAL A 38 8.36 15.53 16.76
N MET A 39 7.69 15.29 15.66
CA MET A 39 6.25 15.45 15.50
C MET A 39 5.63 14.14 15.03
N THR A 40 4.32 14.00 15.24
CA THR A 40 3.55 12.87 14.70
C THR A 40 2.56 13.39 13.68
N VAL A 41 2.63 12.86 12.45
CA VAL A 41 1.69 13.17 11.36
C VAL A 41 1.13 11.87 10.81
N ASP A 42 -0.20 11.77 10.73
CA ASP A 42 -0.89 10.57 10.26
C ASP A 42 -0.39 9.27 10.95
N GLY A 43 -0.09 9.35 12.26
CA GLY A 43 0.40 8.25 13.09
C GLY A 43 1.89 7.90 12.91
N ASN A 44 2.64 8.64 12.09
CA ASN A 44 4.07 8.46 11.85
C ASN A 44 4.89 9.50 12.61
N ASP A 45 5.92 9.06 13.33
CA ASP A 45 6.88 9.96 13.94
C ASP A 45 7.86 10.48 12.89
N ILE A 46 8.13 11.77 12.92
CA ILE A 46 8.98 12.48 11.98
C ILE A 46 9.94 13.37 12.76
N ILE A 47 11.22 13.21 12.49
CA ILE A 47 12.27 14.04 13.07
C ILE A 47 12.45 15.27 12.18
N THR A 48 12.45 16.44 12.81
CA THR A 48 12.63 17.74 12.15
C THR A 48 13.63 18.61 12.90
N SER A 49 14.01 19.77 12.33
CA SER A 49 14.89 20.74 12.96
C SER A 49 14.25 21.39 14.19
N SER A 50 15.07 21.80 15.15
CA SER A 50 14.64 22.64 16.27
C SER A 50 14.14 24.04 15.87
N GLU A 51 14.35 24.43 14.60
CA GLU A 51 13.82 25.68 14.04
C GLU A 51 12.36 25.57 13.62
N THR A 52 11.85 24.34 13.49
CA THR A 52 10.44 24.10 13.19
C THR A 52 9.55 24.57 14.34
N GLN A 53 8.51 25.34 14.02
CA GLN A 53 7.61 25.93 15.00
C GLN A 53 6.20 25.34 14.92
N GLU A 54 5.62 25.02 16.07
CA GLU A 54 4.22 24.59 16.17
C GLU A 54 3.28 25.61 15.53
N GLY A 55 2.24 25.11 14.84
CA GLY A 55 1.23 25.96 14.20
C GLY A 55 1.61 26.57 12.87
N THR A 56 2.87 26.51 12.42
CA THR A 56 3.29 26.97 11.08
C THR A 56 2.79 26.04 10.01
N VAL A 57 2.62 26.58 8.79
CA VAL A 57 2.20 25.76 7.62
C VAL A 57 3.42 25.13 6.99
N SER A 58 3.36 23.83 6.79
CA SER A 58 4.46 23.02 6.25
C SER A 58 3.92 21.95 5.30
N ILE A 59 4.81 21.32 4.56
CA ILE A 59 4.49 20.22 3.67
C ILE A 59 5.05 18.93 4.28
N TYR A 60 4.20 17.95 4.44
CA TYR A 60 4.55 16.59 4.81
C TYR A 60 4.68 15.72 3.56
N PHE A 61 5.80 15.05 3.42
CA PHE A 61 6.07 14.04 2.42
C PHE A 61 6.11 12.67 3.08
N PRO A 62 5.26 11.73 2.67
CA PRO A 62 5.23 10.41 3.28
C PRO A 62 6.45 9.55 2.90
N LEU A 63 6.63 8.47 3.65
CA LEU A 63 7.66 7.48 3.44
C LEU A 63 7.56 6.86 2.04
N GLU A 64 8.70 6.43 1.48
CA GLU A 64 8.85 5.78 0.16
C GLU A 64 8.51 6.68 -1.03
N CYS A 65 8.27 7.95 -0.83
CA CYS A 65 8.19 8.91 -1.93
C CYS A 65 9.57 9.22 -2.49
N GLN A 66 9.61 9.45 -3.81
CA GLN A 66 10.73 10.01 -4.53
C GLN A 66 10.42 11.46 -4.90
N LEU A 67 11.22 12.40 -4.43
CA LEU A 67 11.05 13.82 -4.73
C LEU A 67 11.62 14.17 -6.11
N SER A 68 11.13 15.24 -6.73
CA SER A 68 11.63 15.71 -8.01
C SER A 68 13.09 16.16 -7.91
N HIS A 69 13.85 15.96 -8.98
CA HIS A 69 15.25 16.37 -9.04
C HIS A 69 15.37 17.89 -8.91
N ASP A 70 14.54 18.63 -9.63
CA ASP A 70 14.56 20.09 -9.65
C ASP A 70 14.32 20.68 -8.27
N TYR A 71 13.37 20.13 -7.51
CA TYR A 71 13.09 20.57 -6.15
C TYR A 71 14.32 20.41 -5.25
N LEU A 72 14.91 19.22 -5.22
CA LEU A 72 16.06 18.94 -4.36
C LEU A 72 17.32 19.71 -4.78
N SER A 73 17.59 19.79 -6.09
CA SER A 73 18.75 20.48 -6.61
C SER A 73 18.71 21.98 -6.31
N LYS A 74 17.57 22.63 -6.55
CA LYS A 74 17.39 24.07 -6.33
C LYS A 74 17.36 24.46 -4.84
N ASN A 75 16.92 23.55 -3.95
CA ASN A 75 17.00 23.74 -2.49
C ASN A 75 18.37 23.34 -1.91
N ASN A 76 19.29 22.83 -2.70
CA ASN A 76 20.59 22.30 -2.27
C ASN A 76 20.48 21.15 -1.26
N ASP A 77 19.44 20.31 -1.41
CA ASP A 77 19.11 19.24 -0.47
C ASP A 77 19.87 17.93 -0.73
N TYR A 78 20.58 17.81 -1.85
CA TYR A 78 21.48 16.69 -2.09
C TYR A 78 22.72 16.76 -1.22
N ARG A 79 23.31 15.61 -0.89
CA ARG A 79 24.64 15.54 -0.28
C ARG A 79 25.65 16.25 -1.17
N LYS A 80 26.47 17.09 -0.58
CA LYS A 80 27.50 17.88 -1.31
C LYS A 80 28.38 17.00 -2.21
N THR A 81 28.68 15.77 -1.77
CA THR A 81 29.54 14.83 -2.52
C THR A 81 28.96 14.37 -3.86
N LEU A 82 27.66 14.56 -4.10
CA LEU A 82 27.00 14.15 -5.34
C LEU A 82 27.14 15.19 -6.47
N ASN A 83 27.46 16.44 -6.13
CA ASN A 83 27.52 17.54 -7.09
C ASN A 83 26.22 17.75 -7.91
N LEU A 84 25.06 17.50 -7.29
CA LEU A 84 23.74 17.62 -7.91
C LEU A 84 22.96 18.86 -7.49
N ASN A 85 23.50 19.66 -6.59
CA ASN A 85 22.94 20.92 -6.12
C ASN A 85 23.23 22.05 -7.12
N VAL A 86 22.31 23.01 -7.23
CA VAL A 86 22.50 24.22 -8.06
C VAL A 86 23.67 25.05 -7.54
N ASP A 87 23.76 25.25 -6.23
CA ASP A 87 24.87 25.85 -5.56
C ASP A 87 25.84 24.79 -5.04
N LEU A 88 26.96 24.61 -5.74
CA LEU A 88 27.98 23.62 -5.37
C LEU A 88 28.79 24.02 -4.13
N GLU A 89 28.74 25.27 -3.70
CA GLU A 89 29.41 25.76 -2.49
C GLU A 89 28.52 25.64 -1.25
N ALA A 90 27.22 25.43 -1.42
CA ALA A 90 26.32 25.17 -0.31
C ALA A 90 26.76 23.96 0.54
N ALA A 91 26.38 23.97 1.82
CA ALA A 91 26.67 22.86 2.74
C ALA A 91 26.10 21.51 2.25
N GLY A 92 25.08 21.56 1.44
CA GLY A 92 24.32 20.42 0.97
C GLY A 92 23.38 19.85 2.05
N GLY A 93 22.48 18.98 1.62
CA GLY A 93 21.51 18.29 2.48
C GLY A 93 21.89 16.83 2.71
N PHE A 94 20.89 15.99 2.89
CA PHE A 94 21.05 14.56 3.21
C PHE A 94 20.51 13.63 2.13
N PHE A 95 19.87 14.13 1.07
CA PHE A 95 19.34 13.29 0.01
C PHE A 95 20.43 12.67 -0.83
N GLU A 96 20.22 11.40 -1.15
CA GLU A 96 21.03 10.64 -2.09
C GLU A 96 20.47 10.74 -3.51
N GLU A 97 21.18 10.20 -4.48
CA GLU A 97 20.81 10.22 -5.91
C GLU A 97 19.40 9.63 -6.16
N LYS A 98 19.02 8.62 -5.38
CA LYS A 98 17.69 8.01 -5.47
C LYS A 98 16.55 8.93 -5.01
N ARG A 99 16.82 10.05 -4.35
CA ARG A 99 15.86 11.10 -3.95
C ARG A 99 14.71 10.59 -3.06
N ARG A 100 14.95 9.53 -2.33
CA ARG A 100 13.91 8.78 -1.63
C ARG A 100 13.80 9.18 -0.17
N ILE A 101 12.57 9.26 0.33
CA ILE A 101 12.27 9.42 1.74
C ILE A 101 12.28 8.04 2.39
N ARG A 102 13.16 7.81 3.34
CA ARG A 102 13.45 6.52 3.97
C ARG A 102 12.94 6.45 5.39
N ALA A 103 12.56 5.25 5.85
CA ALA A 103 12.46 4.98 7.28
C ALA A 103 13.85 4.93 7.87
N VAL A 104 14.14 5.81 8.80
CA VAL A 104 15.46 5.92 9.42
C VAL A 104 15.36 6.04 10.94
N LYS A 105 16.39 5.53 11.63
CA LYS A 105 16.57 5.74 13.05
C LYS A 105 17.71 6.73 13.26
N LEU A 106 17.42 7.92 13.77
CA LEU A 106 18.39 8.95 14.06
C LEU A 106 18.64 9.01 15.57
N ARG A 107 19.87 8.71 16.00
CA ARG A 107 20.25 8.70 17.43
C ARG A 107 19.25 7.99 18.35
N GLY A 108 18.70 6.87 17.86
CA GLY A 108 17.76 6.02 18.61
C GLY A 108 16.27 6.31 18.41
N GLU A 109 15.89 7.47 17.86
CA GLU A 109 14.50 7.78 17.53
C GLU A 109 14.13 7.51 16.06
N LYS A 110 12.87 7.12 15.83
CA LYS A 110 12.34 6.72 14.53
C LYS A 110 11.88 7.95 13.74
N SER A 111 12.08 7.93 12.40
CA SER A 111 11.55 8.93 11.48
C SER A 111 10.97 8.25 10.24
N GLN A 112 9.71 8.54 9.94
CA GLN A 112 8.91 7.91 8.88
C GLN A 112 8.25 8.97 7.99
N GLY A 113 9.05 9.84 7.41
CA GLY A 113 8.59 10.93 6.56
C GLY A 113 9.54 12.11 6.58
N TYR A 114 9.15 13.16 5.87
CA TYR A 114 9.91 14.39 5.76
C TYR A 114 8.96 15.59 5.80
N VAL A 115 9.30 16.60 6.59
CA VAL A 115 8.51 17.83 6.73
C VAL A 115 9.38 19.04 6.43
N VAL A 116 8.87 19.94 5.61
CA VAL A 116 9.54 21.18 5.23
C VAL A 116 8.59 22.37 5.31
N PRO A 117 9.09 23.60 5.55
CA PRO A 117 8.30 24.81 5.43
C PRO A 117 7.79 24.99 3.99
N ILE A 118 6.59 25.58 3.82
CA ILE A 118 6.05 25.88 2.47
C ILE A 118 6.97 26.80 1.66
N SER A 119 7.78 27.61 2.31
CA SER A 119 8.76 28.52 1.66
C SER A 119 9.79 27.79 0.79
N THR A 120 10.05 26.49 1.04
CA THR A 120 10.95 25.70 0.18
C THR A 120 10.40 25.52 -1.24
N MET A 121 9.12 25.79 -1.46
CA MET A 121 8.51 25.76 -2.80
C MET A 121 8.81 27.02 -3.63
N ASP A 122 9.39 28.08 -3.02
CA ASP A 122 9.77 29.30 -3.75
C ASP A 122 10.65 28.99 -4.98
N VAL A 123 11.52 28.01 -4.87
CA VAL A 123 12.41 27.57 -5.96
C VAL A 123 11.68 27.03 -7.20
N LEU A 124 10.42 26.59 -7.04
CA LEU A 124 9.58 26.05 -8.11
C LEU A 124 8.51 27.04 -8.59
N VAL A 125 7.89 27.77 -7.66
CA VAL A 125 6.68 28.55 -7.95
C VAL A 125 6.82 30.04 -7.58
N GLY A 126 8.00 30.46 -7.12
CA GLY A 126 8.22 31.83 -6.64
C GLY A 126 7.25 32.17 -5.50
N ASN A 127 6.94 33.43 -5.34
CA ASN A 127 6.07 33.92 -4.26
C ASN A 127 4.68 33.27 -4.17
N LYS A 128 4.26 32.50 -5.19
CA LYS A 128 2.99 31.75 -5.14
C LYS A 128 2.96 30.69 -4.01
N TYR A 129 4.11 30.26 -3.49
CA TYR A 129 4.14 29.31 -2.37
C TYR A 129 3.28 29.76 -1.18
N LYS A 130 3.10 31.08 -0.98
CA LYS A 130 2.26 31.64 0.10
C LYS A 130 0.77 31.24 -0.04
N GLU A 131 0.32 30.94 -1.25
CA GLU A 131 -1.05 30.47 -1.49
C GLU A 131 -1.29 29.09 -0.89
N LEU A 132 -0.22 28.31 -0.61
CA LEU A 132 -0.32 26.99 0.01
C LEU A 132 -0.97 27.03 1.40
N GLU A 133 -0.95 28.16 2.08
CA GLU A 133 -1.68 28.35 3.35
C GLU A 133 -3.19 28.15 3.20
N ASN A 134 -3.73 28.35 2.01
CA ASN A 134 -5.17 28.16 1.73
C ASN A 134 -5.56 26.67 1.52
N TYR A 135 -4.57 25.77 1.43
CA TYR A 135 -4.77 24.35 1.11
C TYR A 135 -4.45 23.41 2.28
N ILE A 136 -4.48 23.91 3.52
CA ILE A 136 -4.21 23.08 4.72
C ILE A 136 -5.13 21.87 4.75
N GLY A 137 -4.56 20.69 4.88
CA GLY A 137 -5.26 19.40 4.86
C GLY A 137 -5.37 18.77 3.47
N GLU A 138 -5.11 19.52 2.41
CA GLU A 138 -5.15 18.98 1.05
C GLU A 138 -3.90 18.19 0.69
N GLU A 139 -4.10 17.23 -0.20
CA GLU A 139 -3.06 16.35 -0.71
C GLU A 139 -2.78 16.64 -2.18
N PHE A 140 -1.53 16.41 -2.59
CA PHE A 140 -1.09 16.66 -3.95
C PHE A 140 0.19 15.88 -4.29
N ASP A 141 0.45 15.70 -5.58
CA ASP A 141 1.73 15.24 -6.11
C ASP A 141 2.34 16.22 -7.11
N THR A 142 1.55 17.21 -7.53
CA THR A 142 1.89 18.16 -8.59
C THR A 142 1.69 19.60 -8.10
N ILE A 143 2.65 20.47 -8.33
CA ILE A 143 2.60 21.90 -8.03
C ILE A 143 2.85 22.73 -9.30
N ASP A 144 1.98 23.69 -9.59
CA ASP A 144 2.01 24.55 -10.82
C ASP A 144 2.23 23.72 -12.11
N GLY A 145 1.57 22.55 -12.20
CA GLY A 145 1.67 21.62 -13.32
C GLY A 145 2.94 20.76 -13.37
N GLN A 146 3.85 20.87 -12.39
CA GLN A 146 5.08 20.10 -12.32
C GLN A 146 4.93 18.98 -11.28
N LEU A 147 5.29 17.74 -11.66
CA LEU A 147 5.30 16.60 -10.73
C LEU A 147 6.37 16.83 -9.66
N LEU A 148 5.95 16.91 -8.40
CA LEU A 148 6.83 17.13 -7.25
C LEU A 148 7.32 15.81 -6.63
N LEU A 149 6.45 14.82 -6.58
CA LEU A 149 6.77 13.51 -5.99
C LEU A 149 5.97 12.38 -6.64
N ASN A 150 6.49 11.18 -6.50
CA ASN A 150 5.81 9.92 -6.85
C ASN A 150 6.29 8.80 -5.92
N LYS A 151 5.65 7.63 -5.97
CA LYS A 151 6.18 6.42 -5.30
C LYS A 151 7.54 6.07 -5.91
N TYR A 152 8.54 5.79 -5.06
CA TYR A 152 9.82 5.25 -5.53
C TYR A 152 9.63 3.79 -5.96
N VAL A 153 10.06 3.46 -7.17
CA VAL A 153 10.04 2.10 -7.72
C VAL A 153 11.40 1.79 -8.34
N VAL A 154 12.00 0.68 -7.94
CA VAL A 154 13.19 0.15 -8.60
C VAL A 154 12.75 -0.44 -9.94
N ARG A 155 13.15 0.17 -11.04
CA ARG A 155 12.92 -0.36 -12.38
C ARG A 155 14.05 -1.32 -12.72
N GLU A 156 13.76 -2.62 -12.80
CA GLU A 156 14.65 -3.53 -13.49
C GLU A 156 14.59 -3.20 -14.98
N VAL A 157 15.74 -2.83 -15.54
CA VAL A 157 15.90 -2.73 -16.99
C VAL A 157 15.98 -4.16 -17.51
N THR A 158 14.85 -4.80 -17.74
CA THR A 158 14.82 -6.02 -18.54
C THR A 158 15.25 -5.60 -19.93
N GLN A 159 16.48 -6.00 -20.32
CA GLN A 159 16.92 -5.93 -21.71
C GLN A 159 15.99 -6.85 -22.51
N GLN A 160 14.85 -6.32 -22.93
CA GLN A 160 14.10 -6.93 -24.02
C GLN A 160 14.89 -6.71 -25.29
N GLN A 161 15.54 -7.76 -25.78
CA GLN A 161 15.83 -7.85 -27.19
C GLN A 161 14.47 -7.80 -27.90
N SER A 162 14.10 -6.64 -28.36
CA SER A 162 12.94 -6.44 -29.23
C SER A 162 13.24 -7.08 -30.58
N ASN A 163 13.03 -8.39 -30.68
CA ASN A 163 12.79 -8.99 -31.98
C ASN A 163 11.45 -8.43 -32.47
N GLY A 164 11.50 -7.53 -33.45
CA GLY A 164 10.46 -6.68 -33.98
C GLY A 164 9.18 -7.38 -34.47
N LYS A 165 8.57 -8.21 -33.65
CA LYS A 165 7.19 -8.67 -33.84
C LYS A 165 6.29 -7.65 -33.14
N LYS A 166 5.53 -6.88 -33.96
CA LYS A 166 4.43 -6.04 -33.48
C LYS A 166 3.62 -6.83 -32.46
N ALA A 167 3.48 -6.29 -31.26
CA ALA A 167 2.57 -6.84 -30.26
C ALA A 167 1.19 -6.97 -30.92
N VAL A 168 0.74 -8.19 -31.10
CA VAL A 168 -0.63 -8.44 -31.55
C VAL A 168 -1.52 -7.96 -30.41
N LYS A 169 -2.31 -6.92 -30.66
CA LYS A 169 -3.33 -6.44 -29.72
C LYS A 169 -4.31 -7.60 -29.54
N LEU A 170 -4.13 -8.37 -28.48
CA LEU A 170 -5.06 -9.42 -28.11
C LEU A 170 -6.41 -8.76 -27.83
N GLU A 171 -7.46 -9.21 -28.52
CA GLU A 171 -8.82 -8.91 -28.10
C GLU A 171 -8.96 -9.40 -26.66
N SER A 172 -9.08 -8.48 -25.71
CA SER A 172 -9.26 -8.83 -24.31
C SER A 172 -10.51 -9.72 -24.18
N LYS A 173 -10.34 -10.94 -23.70
CA LYS A 173 -11.46 -11.80 -23.32
C LYS A 173 -12.22 -11.25 -22.12
N LEU A 174 -11.67 -10.25 -21.44
CA LEU A 174 -12.27 -9.67 -20.24
C LEU A 174 -13.53 -8.88 -20.62
N VAL A 175 -14.56 -9.04 -19.83
CA VAL A 175 -15.74 -8.18 -19.82
C VAL A 175 -15.46 -7.02 -18.86
N ASP A 176 -15.86 -5.82 -19.23
CA ASP A 176 -15.64 -4.63 -18.42
C ASP A 176 -16.23 -4.80 -17.02
N ASN A 177 -15.49 -4.34 -16.02
CA ASN A 177 -15.85 -4.38 -14.59
C ASN A 177 -15.99 -5.79 -13.98
N GLN A 178 -15.63 -6.86 -14.67
CA GLN A 178 -15.68 -8.21 -14.11
C GLN A 178 -14.41 -8.57 -13.33
N PHE A 179 -13.21 -8.31 -13.87
CA PHE A 179 -11.95 -8.59 -13.20
C PHE A 179 -11.35 -7.34 -12.58
N ARG A 180 -10.86 -7.48 -11.36
CA ARG A 180 -10.19 -6.39 -10.63
C ARG A 180 -8.89 -6.89 -10.02
N LEU A 181 -7.81 -6.22 -10.38
CA LEU A 181 -6.52 -6.41 -9.72
C LEU A 181 -6.57 -5.93 -8.26
N HIS A 182 -5.62 -6.37 -7.48
CA HIS A 182 -5.45 -5.86 -6.11
C HIS A 182 -4.85 -4.46 -6.14
N TYR A 183 -5.49 -3.51 -5.44
CA TYR A 183 -4.96 -2.18 -5.21
C TYR A 183 -4.15 -2.11 -3.91
N ASP A 184 -3.29 -1.10 -3.80
CA ASP A 184 -2.57 -0.81 -2.57
C ASP A 184 -3.56 -0.56 -1.41
N THR A 185 -3.42 -1.33 -0.34
CA THR A 185 -4.15 -1.10 0.90
C THR A 185 -3.79 0.27 1.44
N ALA A 186 -4.79 1.07 1.84
CA ALA A 186 -4.58 2.40 2.36
C ALA A 186 -3.85 2.38 3.72
N GLN A 187 -3.15 3.47 4.06
CA GLN A 187 -2.47 3.63 5.35
C GLN A 187 -3.49 3.89 6.46
N PHE A 188 -3.40 3.16 7.57
CA PHE A 188 -4.38 3.28 8.66
C PHE A 188 -4.31 4.64 9.37
N GLY A 189 -3.13 5.11 9.73
CA GLY A 189 -2.97 6.40 10.41
C GLY A 189 -3.58 7.56 9.64
N LYS A 190 -3.38 7.60 8.31
CA LYS A 190 -3.97 8.58 7.41
C LYS A 190 -5.50 8.50 7.34
N ASN A 191 -6.08 7.31 7.52
CA ASN A 191 -7.50 7.02 7.38
C ASN A 191 -8.20 6.72 8.71
N LEU A 192 -7.56 7.02 9.83
CA LEU A 192 -8.07 6.72 11.17
C LEU A 192 -9.45 7.35 11.43
N TYR A 193 -9.72 8.49 10.81
CA TYR A 193 -11.01 9.20 10.90
C TYR A 193 -12.21 8.39 10.40
N ARG A 194 -11.98 7.33 9.61
CA ARG A 194 -13.05 6.47 9.07
C ARG A 194 -13.57 5.45 10.08
N LEU A 195 -12.73 5.07 11.04
CA LEU A 195 -13.09 4.07 12.05
C LEU A 195 -14.05 4.66 13.10
N LYS A 196 -15.09 3.91 13.44
CA LYS A 196 -16.04 4.22 14.50
C LYS A 196 -16.11 3.10 15.53
N PRO A 197 -16.44 3.40 16.80
CA PRO A 197 -16.53 2.38 17.86
C PRO A 197 -17.52 1.24 17.55
N GLU A 198 -18.61 1.54 16.82
CA GLU A 198 -19.65 0.56 16.48
C GLU A 198 -19.38 -0.24 15.20
N ASP A 199 -18.33 0.09 14.44
CA ASP A 199 -18.01 -0.64 13.22
C ASP A 199 -17.64 -2.09 13.56
N LEU A 200 -18.17 -3.02 12.76
CA LEU A 200 -17.69 -4.39 12.75
C LEU A 200 -16.35 -4.40 12.02
N ILE A 201 -15.33 -4.92 12.67
CA ILE A 201 -13.98 -4.96 12.13
C ILE A 201 -13.36 -6.34 12.20
N SER A 202 -12.43 -6.61 11.31
CA SER A 202 -11.42 -7.64 11.48
C SER A 202 -10.02 -7.00 11.59
N ILE A 203 -9.19 -7.55 12.46
CA ILE A 203 -7.77 -7.21 12.56
C ILE A 203 -7.00 -8.49 12.27
N THR A 204 -6.13 -8.45 11.27
CA THR A 204 -5.34 -9.59 10.82
C THR A 204 -3.87 -9.26 10.76
N TRP A 205 -3.01 -10.26 10.86
CA TRP A 205 -1.60 -10.09 10.58
C TRP A 205 -1.38 -9.81 9.09
N LYS A 206 -0.49 -8.88 8.80
CA LYS A 206 -0.05 -8.62 7.44
C LYS A 206 1.14 -9.50 7.12
N LEU A 207 1.02 -10.32 6.08
CA LEU A 207 2.07 -11.23 5.65
C LEU A 207 2.84 -10.65 4.46
N HIS A 208 4.13 -10.90 4.41
CA HIS A 208 5.03 -10.44 3.37
C HIS A 208 5.35 -11.58 2.39
N GLY A 209 4.70 -11.57 1.26
CA GLY A 209 4.83 -12.56 0.20
C GLY A 209 4.72 -11.93 -1.18
N THR A 210 4.01 -12.58 -2.07
CA THR A 210 3.62 -12.01 -3.36
C THR A 210 2.12 -12.11 -3.54
N SER A 211 1.52 -10.99 -3.97
CA SER A 211 0.06 -10.90 -4.17
C SER A 211 -0.43 -11.89 -5.22
N PHE A 212 -1.53 -12.53 -4.90
CA PHE A 212 -2.22 -13.51 -5.71
C PHE A 212 -3.69 -13.15 -5.86
N VAL A 213 -4.21 -13.26 -7.08
CA VAL A 213 -5.65 -13.12 -7.37
C VAL A 213 -6.08 -14.28 -8.25
N SER A 214 -7.20 -14.91 -7.92
CA SER A 214 -7.88 -15.89 -8.77
C SER A 214 -9.38 -15.63 -8.78
N SER A 215 -9.97 -15.63 -9.96
CA SER A 215 -11.37 -15.28 -10.18
C SER A 215 -12.03 -16.26 -11.12
N LYS A 216 -13.32 -16.55 -10.89
CA LYS A 216 -14.18 -17.20 -11.87
C LYS A 216 -15.27 -16.24 -12.29
N ILE A 217 -15.07 -15.51 -13.38
CA ILE A 217 -15.84 -14.35 -13.80
C ILE A 217 -16.31 -14.46 -15.25
N LEU A 218 -17.25 -13.59 -15.62
CA LEU A 218 -17.70 -13.53 -17.01
C LEU A 218 -16.57 -13.04 -17.93
N CYS A 219 -16.30 -13.83 -18.95
CA CYS A 219 -15.36 -13.54 -20.02
C CYS A 219 -16.06 -13.63 -21.38
N LYS A 220 -15.55 -12.91 -22.36
CA LYS A 220 -15.98 -13.04 -23.75
C LYS A 220 -15.54 -14.40 -24.29
N ARG A 221 -16.46 -15.17 -24.81
CA ARG A 221 -16.16 -16.44 -25.49
C ARG A 221 -16.06 -16.28 -26.99
N LYS A 222 -15.24 -17.08 -27.63
CA LYS A 222 -15.18 -17.14 -29.10
C LYS A 222 -16.31 -18.04 -29.57
N LEU A 223 -17.21 -17.49 -30.43
CA LEU A 223 -18.23 -18.27 -31.11
C LEU A 223 -17.57 -19.23 -32.12
N ASN A 224 -18.01 -20.47 -32.14
CA ASN A 224 -17.60 -21.42 -33.15
C ASN A 224 -18.20 -21.04 -34.52
N TRP A 225 -17.77 -21.71 -35.59
CA TRP A 225 -18.21 -21.35 -36.95
C TRP A 225 -19.74 -21.51 -37.16
N ARG A 226 -20.36 -22.51 -36.52
CA ARG A 226 -21.82 -22.75 -36.58
C ARG A 226 -22.58 -21.65 -35.87
N GLU A 227 -22.14 -21.26 -34.69
CA GLU A 227 -22.72 -20.17 -33.91
C GLU A 227 -22.59 -18.82 -34.62
N ARG A 228 -21.49 -18.59 -35.38
CA ARG A 228 -21.34 -17.41 -36.26
C ARG A 228 -22.37 -17.37 -37.35
N VAL A 229 -22.69 -18.52 -37.97
CA VAL A 229 -23.76 -18.65 -38.98
C VAL A 229 -25.13 -18.39 -38.37
N VAL A 230 -25.43 -18.98 -37.19
CA VAL A 230 -26.69 -18.77 -36.47
C VAL A 230 -26.87 -17.28 -36.11
N ARG A 231 -25.79 -16.62 -35.66
CA ARG A 231 -25.79 -15.18 -35.39
C ARG A 231 -26.01 -14.35 -36.67
N TRP A 232 -25.40 -14.74 -37.77
CA TRP A 232 -25.61 -14.10 -39.08
C TRP A 232 -27.06 -14.20 -39.52
N LEU A 233 -27.75 -15.28 -39.18
CA LEU A 233 -29.18 -15.48 -39.41
C LEU A 233 -30.08 -14.65 -38.47
N GLY A 234 -29.52 -13.80 -37.59
CA GLY A 234 -30.27 -12.89 -36.73
C GLY A 234 -30.63 -13.45 -35.36
N PHE A 235 -30.13 -14.65 -34.96
CA PHE A 235 -30.35 -15.18 -33.63
C PHE A 235 -29.35 -14.60 -32.65
N ASP A 236 -29.83 -14.15 -31.47
CA ASP A 236 -28.98 -13.68 -30.40
C ASP A 236 -28.37 -14.87 -29.65
N LEU A 237 -27.03 -14.88 -29.51
CA LEU A 237 -26.29 -15.92 -28.84
C LEU A 237 -25.49 -15.34 -27.66
N THR A 238 -25.49 -16.06 -26.56
CA THR A 238 -24.68 -15.70 -25.40
C THR A 238 -23.20 -15.64 -25.77
N GLN A 239 -22.61 -14.47 -25.64
CA GLN A 239 -21.22 -14.20 -26.03
C GLN A 239 -20.25 -14.21 -24.81
N THR A 240 -20.76 -14.61 -23.66
CA THR A 240 -19.99 -14.65 -22.41
C THR A 240 -20.09 -16.03 -21.77
N GLU A 241 -19.05 -16.41 -21.06
CA GLU A 241 -18.97 -17.62 -20.25
C GLU A 241 -18.17 -17.32 -18.97
N TYR A 242 -18.38 -18.09 -17.91
CA TYR A 242 -17.54 -18.00 -16.73
C TYR A 242 -16.22 -18.72 -16.99
N ALA A 243 -15.11 -17.99 -16.80
CA ALA A 243 -13.77 -18.52 -16.99
C ALA A 243 -12.87 -18.13 -15.82
N ASN A 244 -11.87 -18.97 -15.54
CA ASN A 244 -10.88 -18.69 -14.52
C ASN A 244 -9.82 -17.72 -15.06
N ILE A 245 -9.60 -16.62 -14.31
CA ILE A 245 -8.57 -15.62 -14.55
C ILE A 245 -7.72 -15.53 -13.29
N TYR A 246 -6.40 -15.57 -13.42
CA TYR A 246 -5.49 -15.39 -12.30
C TYR A 246 -4.38 -14.38 -12.63
N SER A 247 -3.88 -13.72 -11.59
CA SER A 247 -2.89 -12.65 -11.73
C SER A 247 -1.97 -12.54 -10.52
N SER A 248 -0.85 -11.90 -10.73
CA SER A 248 -0.10 -11.23 -9.69
C SER A 248 -0.81 -9.91 -9.34
N ARG A 249 -0.18 -9.05 -8.53
CA ARG A 249 -0.75 -7.75 -8.16
C ARG A 249 -1.19 -6.88 -9.34
N LYS A 250 -0.38 -6.84 -10.42
CA LYS A 250 -0.58 -5.93 -11.56
C LYS A 250 -0.67 -6.63 -12.91
N VAL A 251 -0.38 -7.93 -12.98
CA VAL A 251 -0.23 -8.65 -14.26
C VAL A 251 -1.06 -9.91 -14.27
N ILE A 252 -1.98 -10.00 -15.24
CA ILE A 252 -2.72 -11.24 -15.55
C ILE A 252 -1.73 -12.27 -16.10
N LYS A 253 -1.79 -13.48 -15.58
CA LYS A 253 -0.83 -14.56 -15.87
C LYS A 253 -1.36 -15.65 -16.79
N ASN A 254 -2.66 -15.65 -17.12
CA ASN A 254 -3.22 -16.61 -18.08
C ASN A 254 -2.52 -16.51 -19.43
N GLU A 255 -1.97 -17.62 -19.93
CA GLU A 255 -1.26 -17.67 -21.22
C GLU A 255 -2.12 -17.29 -22.42
N ASP A 256 -3.42 -17.60 -22.37
CA ASP A 256 -4.37 -17.28 -23.42
C ASP A 256 -4.81 -15.79 -23.45
N LEU A 257 -4.49 -15.04 -22.39
CA LEU A 257 -4.73 -13.61 -22.26
C LEU A 257 -3.45 -12.77 -22.32
N ASN A 258 -2.30 -13.40 -22.12
CA ASN A 258 -1.00 -12.75 -22.17
C ASN A 258 -0.01 -13.64 -22.93
N THR A 259 0.33 -13.26 -24.15
CA THR A 259 1.22 -14.04 -25.04
C THR A 259 2.67 -14.11 -24.59
N THR A 260 3.08 -13.27 -23.65
CA THR A 260 4.42 -13.28 -23.05
C THR A 260 4.31 -13.02 -21.54
N PRO A 261 3.76 -13.97 -20.76
CA PRO A 261 3.72 -13.79 -19.31
C PRO A 261 5.16 -13.73 -18.79
N GLN A 262 5.52 -12.60 -18.18
CA GLN A 262 6.81 -12.48 -17.50
C GLN A 262 6.72 -13.22 -16.17
N HIS A 263 7.48 -14.31 -16.04
CA HIS A 263 7.56 -15.08 -14.81
C HIS A 263 8.85 -14.70 -14.09
N TYR A 264 8.73 -13.88 -13.05
CA TYR A 264 9.86 -13.49 -12.20
C TYR A 264 10.62 -14.71 -11.63
N TYR A 265 9.88 -15.74 -11.22
CA TYR A 265 10.45 -16.95 -10.61
C TYR A 265 10.90 -18.03 -11.61
N LYS A 266 11.09 -17.71 -12.88
CA LYS A 266 11.45 -18.65 -13.98
C LYS A 266 10.39 -19.73 -14.26
N TYR A 267 9.24 -19.70 -13.59
CA TYR A 267 8.07 -20.54 -13.83
C TYR A 267 6.81 -19.84 -13.32
N ASP A 268 5.64 -20.32 -13.70
CA ASP A 268 4.36 -19.75 -13.27
C ASP A 268 3.99 -20.19 -11.83
N LEU A 269 4.48 -19.45 -10.84
CA LEU A 269 4.14 -19.63 -9.43
C LEU A 269 2.62 -19.46 -9.19
N TRP A 270 2.00 -18.48 -9.86
CA TRP A 270 0.59 -18.16 -9.69
C TRP A 270 -0.31 -19.22 -10.29
N GLY A 271 0.04 -19.77 -11.47
CA GLY A 271 -0.63 -20.90 -12.08
C GLY A 271 -0.60 -22.15 -11.22
N ASP A 272 0.57 -22.48 -10.67
CA ASP A 272 0.73 -23.61 -9.74
C ASP A 272 -0.23 -23.56 -8.54
N ILE A 273 -0.44 -22.36 -7.97
CA ILE A 273 -1.36 -22.16 -6.85
C ILE A 273 -2.80 -22.19 -7.32
N ASN A 274 -3.10 -21.48 -8.42
CA ASN A 274 -4.43 -21.41 -9.00
C ASN A 274 -5.00 -22.80 -9.31
N ASP A 275 -4.18 -23.68 -9.85
CA ASP A 275 -4.56 -25.04 -10.25
C ASP A 275 -4.99 -25.92 -9.07
N THR A 276 -4.64 -25.57 -7.85
CA THR A 276 -5.02 -26.35 -6.65
C THR A 276 -6.51 -26.23 -6.30
N PHE A 277 -7.18 -25.12 -6.67
CA PHE A 277 -8.56 -24.88 -6.25
C PHE A 277 -9.45 -24.18 -7.30
N LYS A 278 -8.92 -23.79 -8.47
CA LYS A 278 -9.68 -23.01 -9.49
C LYS A 278 -11.03 -23.62 -9.86
N ASP A 279 -11.12 -24.97 -9.91
CA ASP A 279 -12.34 -25.69 -10.30
C ASP A 279 -13.40 -25.68 -9.19
N GLN A 280 -13.03 -25.30 -7.98
CA GLN A 280 -13.91 -25.17 -6.82
C GLN A 280 -14.47 -23.75 -6.65
N LEU A 281 -14.04 -22.80 -7.49
CA LEU A 281 -14.54 -21.44 -7.43
C LEU A 281 -15.99 -21.36 -7.91
N HIS A 282 -16.79 -20.59 -7.20
CA HIS A 282 -18.14 -20.26 -7.61
C HIS A 282 -18.14 -19.19 -8.70
N ASP A 283 -19.17 -19.18 -9.54
CA ASP A 283 -19.35 -18.16 -10.57
C ASP A 283 -19.45 -16.76 -9.95
N GLY A 284 -18.60 -15.83 -10.40
CA GLY A 284 -18.46 -14.49 -9.85
C GLY A 284 -17.49 -14.39 -8.67
N GLU A 285 -16.95 -15.48 -8.15
CA GLU A 285 -16.04 -15.47 -7.00
C GLU A 285 -14.64 -15.01 -7.38
N THR A 286 -14.04 -14.17 -6.52
CA THR A 286 -12.64 -13.75 -6.62
C THR A 286 -11.95 -13.91 -5.28
N ILE A 287 -10.82 -14.60 -5.28
CA ILE A 287 -9.94 -14.85 -4.15
C ILE A 287 -8.74 -13.91 -4.23
N TYR A 288 -8.48 -13.17 -3.17
CA TYR A 288 -7.29 -12.34 -3.02
C TYR A 288 -6.45 -12.87 -1.86
N GLY A 289 -5.19 -13.12 -2.09
CA GLY A 289 -4.30 -13.72 -1.09
C GLY A 289 -2.84 -13.30 -1.26
N GLU A 290 -2.04 -13.78 -0.33
CA GLU A 290 -0.60 -13.62 -0.29
C GLU A 290 0.05 -15.00 -0.39
N CYS A 291 0.88 -15.20 -1.40
CA CYS A 291 1.66 -16.41 -1.54
C CYS A 291 3.00 -16.25 -0.82
N VAL A 292 3.32 -17.18 0.07
CA VAL A 292 4.51 -17.12 0.94
C VAL A 292 5.31 -18.42 0.90
N GLY A 293 6.52 -18.41 1.47
CA GLY A 293 7.40 -19.57 1.59
C GLY A 293 8.42 -19.64 0.45
N PHE A 294 8.47 -20.76 -0.26
CA PHE A 294 9.50 -21.04 -1.24
C PHE A 294 8.93 -21.37 -2.62
N THR A 295 9.70 -21.03 -3.65
CA THR A 295 9.47 -21.50 -5.02
C THR A 295 9.76 -23.01 -5.12
N LYS A 296 9.30 -23.65 -6.19
CA LYS A 296 9.63 -25.07 -6.46
C LYS A 296 11.12 -25.34 -6.66
N THR A 297 11.90 -24.29 -6.94
CA THR A 297 13.36 -24.37 -7.03
C THR A 297 14.05 -24.24 -5.68
N GLY A 298 13.33 -23.85 -4.62
CA GLY A 298 13.82 -23.69 -3.26
C GLY A 298 14.29 -22.28 -2.92
N GLU A 299 14.10 -21.32 -3.82
CA GLU A 299 14.35 -19.90 -3.56
C GLU A 299 13.21 -19.31 -2.71
N PHE A 300 13.50 -18.34 -1.84
CA PHE A 300 12.45 -17.63 -1.12
C PHE A 300 11.54 -16.85 -2.08
N ILE A 301 10.22 -16.84 -1.80
CA ILE A 301 9.28 -15.95 -2.48
C ILE A 301 9.54 -14.50 -2.07
N GLN A 302 9.80 -14.28 -0.76
CA GLN A 302 10.34 -13.00 -0.25
C GLN A 302 11.55 -13.29 0.63
N GLY A 303 12.60 -12.51 0.46
CA GLY A 303 13.90 -12.79 1.05
C GLY A 303 13.88 -13.04 2.56
N GLY A 304 14.17 -14.26 2.98
CA GLY A 304 14.25 -14.67 4.38
C GLY A 304 12.93 -15.04 5.05
N PHE A 305 11.75 -14.78 4.44
CA PHE A 305 10.43 -15.04 5.03
C PHE A 305 9.95 -16.47 4.68
N ASP A 306 10.19 -17.43 5.59
CA ASP A 306 9.83 -18.84 5.37
C ASP A 306 8.39 -19.20 5.74
N TYR A 307 7.71 -18.46 6.61
CA TYR A 307 6.36 -18.73 7.14
C TYR A 307 6.13 -20.19 7.58
N GLY A 308 7.17 -20.79 8.19
CA GLY A 308 7.13 -22.16 8.64
C GLY A 308 7.15 -23.23 7.53
N CYS A 309 7.25 -22.83 6.25
CA CYS A 309 7.35 -23.71 5.11
C CYS A 309 8.70 -24.45 5.11
N ALA A 310 8.71 -25.69 4.61
CA ALA A 310 9.93 -26.37 4.22
C ALA A 310 10.46 -25.84 2.87
N PRO A 311 11.75 -26.03 2.54
CA PRO A 311 12.28 -25.70 1.22
C PRO A 311 11.42 -26.32 0.10
N LYS A 312 11.06 -25.53 -0.91
CA LYS A 312 10.16 -25.85 -2.03
C LYS A 312 8.67 -25.93 -1.66
N GLU A 313 8.31 -25.71 -0.41
CA GLU A 313 6.92 -25.57 0.03
C GLU A 313 6.47 -24.12 -0.07
N LYS A 314 5.22 -23.92 -0.50
CA LYS A 314 4.56 -22.62 -0.54
C LYS A 314 3.17 -22.73 0.04
N LYS A 315 2.64 -21.62 0.56
CA LYS A 315 1.28 -21.50 1.08
C LYS A 315 0.61 -20.27 0.51
N LEU A 316 -0.71 -20.36 0.34
CA LEU A 316 -1.58 -19.22 0.04
C LEU A 316 -2.35 -18.84 1.29
N TYR A 317 -2.21 -17.59 1.70
CA TYR A 317 -3.01 -16.99 2.76
C TYR A 317 -4.00 -16.00 2.17
N VAL A 318 -5.29 -16.30 2.28
CA VAL A 318 -6.37 -15.47 1.73
C VAL A 318 -6.76 -14.40 2.73
N TYR A 319 -6.82 -13.14 2.28
CA TYR A 319 -7.23 -12.01 3.11
C TYR A 319 -8.57 -11.38 2.67
N ARG A 320 -9.05 -11.69 1.47
CA ARG A 320 -10.28 -11.13 0.93
C ARG A 320 -10.91 -12.09 -0.07
N ILE A 321 -12.22 -12.21 -0.01
CA ILE A 321 -13.04 -12.89 -1.03
C ILE A 321 -14.15 -11.94 -1.44
N THR A 322 -14.41 -11.84 -2.74
CA THR A 322 -15.49 -11.02 -3.27
C THR A 322 -16.36 -11.83 -4.21
N HIS A 323 -17.59 -11.37 -4.41
CA HIS A 323 -18.46 -11.87 -5.45
C HIS A 323 -18.84 -10.74 -6.40
N THR A 324 -18.65 -10.96 -7.71
CA THR A 324 -19.00 -10.04 -8.78
C THR A 324 -20.21 -10.56 -9.51
N ASN A 325 -21.28 -9.78 -9.59
CA ASN A 325 -22.47 -10.17 -10.33
C ASN A 325 -22.29 -9.93 -11.84
N THR A 326 -23.28 -10.35 -12.64
CA THR A 326 -23.25 -10.22 -14.10
C THR A 326 -23.16 -8.76 -14.60
N SER A 327 -23.59 -7.77 -13.80
CA SER A 327 -23.47 -6.35 -14.13
C SER A 327 -22.15 -5.72 -13.65
N GLY A 328 -21.21 -6.49 -13.10
CA GLY A 328 -19.93 -6.01 -12.63
C GLY A 328 -19.96 -5.33 -11.25
N LYS A 329 -21.07 -5.46 -10.49
CA LYS A 329 -21.11 -5.00 -9.09
C LYS A 329 -20.44 -6.03 -8.20
N VAL A 330 -19.58 -5.56 -7.31
CA VAL A 330 -18.79 -6.38 -6.39
C VAL A 330 -19.29 -6.21 -4.97
N ILE A 331 -19.36 -7.31 -4.23
CA ILE A 331 -19.56 -7.32 -2.79
C ILE A 331 -18.43 -8.09 -2.11
N ASP A 332 -18.08 -7.66 -0.91
CA ASP A 332 -17.09 -8.33 -0.06
C ASP A 332 -17.76 -9.35 0.87
N LEU A 333 -17.11 -10.48 1.07
CA LEU A 333 -17.46 -11.40 2.15
C LEU A 333 -16.91 -10.87 3.48
N PRO A 334 -17.68 -10.95 4.60
CA PRO A 334 -17.13 -10.69 5.93
C PRO A 334 -16.03 -11.72 6.27
N PHE A 335 -15.07 -11.33 7.11
CA PHE A 335 -13.86 -12.13 7.31
C PHE A 335 -14.13 -13.53 7.90
N ASN A 336 -15.12 -13.69 8.76
CA ASN A 336 -15.54 -14.99 9.26
C ASN A 336 -16.04 -15.92 8.13
N MET A 337 -16.70 -15.39 7.10
CA MET A 337 -17.09 -16.16 5.91
C MET A 337 -15.87 -16.43 5.00
N VAL A 338 -14.90 -15.52 4.95
CA VAL A 338 -13.63 -15.77 4.26
C VAL A 338 -12.94 -16.99 4.87
N GLN A 339 -12.86 -17.09 6.21
CA GLN A 339 -12.27 -18.25 6.90
C GLN A 339 -12.99 -19.56 6.54
N GLN A 340 -14.33 -19.59 6.62
CA GLN A 340 -15.11 -20.77 6.26
C GLN A 340 -14.90 -21.17 4.78
N ARG A 341 -14.82 -20.21 3.89
CA ARG A 341 -14.59 -20.50 2.46
C ARG A 341 -13.19 -21.03 2.20
N CYS A 342 -12.18 -20.53 2.91
CA CYS A 342 -10.82 -21.06 2.86
C CYS A 342 -10.75 -22.54 3.25
N GLU A 343 -11.45 -22.93 4.33
CA GLU A 343 -11.55 -24.34 4.74
C GLU A 343 -12.11 -25.22 3.62
N GLN A 344 -13.16 -24.76 2.92
CA GLN A 344 -13.75 -25.49 1.78
C GLN A 344 -12.78 -25.62 0.61
N LEU A 345 -11.99 -24.59 0.35
CA LEU A 345 -11.01 -24.54 -0.76
C LEU A 345 -9.69 -25.27 -0.42
N GLY A 346 -9.48 -25.68 0.85
CA GLY A 346 -8.23 -26.28 1.29
C GLY A 346 -7.05 -25.30 1.32
N VAL A 347 -7.33 -24.01 1.52
CA VAL A 347 -6.33 -22.94 1.67
C VAL A 347 -6.45 -22.26 3.03
N GLU A 348 -5.44 -21.49 3.46
CA GLU A 348 -5.45 -20.81 4.74
C GLU A 348 -5.97 -19.36 4.58
N ALA A 349 -6.75 -18.88 5.57
CA ALA A 349 -6.98 -17.44 5.72
C ALA A 349 -5.79 -16.81 6.45
N VAL A 350 -5.53 -15.50 6.21
CA VAL A 350 -4.51 -14.77 7.00
C VAL A 350 -4.83 -14.88 8.49
N PRO A 351 -3.81 -14.98 9.37
CA PRO A 351 -4.04 -15.16 10.80
C PRO A 351 -4.84 -13.99 11.39
N LEU A 352 -5.96 -14.35 12.05
CA LEU A 352 -6.88 -13.39 12.67
C LEU A 352 -6.40 -13.04 14.08
N ILE A 353 -6.41 -11.74 14.40
CA ILE A 353 -6.16 -11.19 15.73
C ILE A 353 -7.49 -10.92 16.44
N PHE A 354 -8.44 -10.30 15.73
CA PHE A 354 -9.73 -9.91 16.30
C PHE A 354 -10.81 -9.83 15.22
N PHE A 355 -12.03 -10.23 15.60
CA PHE A 355 -13.24 -10.02 14.79
C PHE A 355 -14.39 -9.66 15.75
N GLY A 356 -14.98 -8.47 15.55
CA GLY A 356 -16.04 -7.96 16.40
C GLY A 356 -16.21 -6.45 16.23
N LYS A 357 -17.01 -5.82 17.10
CA LYS A 357 -17.11 -4.36 17.09
C LYS A 357 -15.81 -3.72 17.58
N ALA A 358 -15.41 -2.62 16.94
CA ALA A 358 -14.15 -1.94 17.25
C ALA A 358 -14.04 -1.54 18.73
N LYS A 359 -15.15 -1.14 19.36
CA LYS A 359 -15.22 -0.86 20.81
C LYS A 359 -15.00 -2.08 21.69
N GLU A 360 -15.22 -3.29 21.20
CA GLU A 360 -14.95 -4.54 21.96
C GLU A 360 -13.46 -4.85 22.01
N PHE A 361 -12.73 -4.50 20.94
CA PHE A 361 -11.28 -4.55 20.93
C PHE A 361 -10.66 -3.51 21.86
N HIS A 362 -11.21 -2.28 21.86
CA HIS A 362 -10.74 -1.16 22.67
C HIS A 362 -11.90 -0.53 23.47
N PRO A 363 -12.34 -1.17 24.58
CA PRO A 363 -13.57 -0.79 25.28
C PRO A 363 -13.43 0.45 26.16
N THR A 364 -12.19 0.82 26.51
CA THR A 364 -11.94 1.93 27.45
C THR A 364 -10.71 2.73 27.05
N VAL A 365 -10.75 4.02 27.36
CA VAL A 365 -9.65 4.98 27.15
C VAL A 365 -9.20 5.53 28.48
N TYR A 366 -7.90 5.76 28.65
CA TYR A 366 -7.40 6.49 29.82
C TYR A 366 -7.51 8.00 29.57
N THR A 367 -8.36 8.66 30.34
CA THR A 367 -8.51 10.11 30.34
C THR A 367 -7.88 10.71 31.61
N ILE A 368 -7.45 11.97 31.50
CA ILE A 368 -6.94 12.71 32.68
C ILE A 368 -8.15 13.40 33.32
N THR A 369 -8.25 13.36 34.65
CA THR A 369 -9.27 14.07 35.42
C THR A 369 -9.19 15.57 35.16
N SER A 370 -10.29 16.31 35.38
CA SER A 370 -10.38 17.75 35.14
C SER A 370 -9.41 18.58 35.96
N ASP A 371 -8.94 18.05 37.09
CA ASP A 371 -7.89 18.63 37.94
C ASP A 371 -6.44 18.27 37.51
N GLY A 372 -6.29 17.43 36.46
CA GLY A 372 -5.00 17.03 35.93
C GLY A 372 -4.23 16.01 36.77
N ILE A 373 -4.82 15.46 37.83
CA ILE A 373 -4.09 14.70 38.87
C ILE A 373 -4.16 13.18 38.61
N ALA A 374 -5.26 12.65 38.08
CA ALA A 374 -5.46 11.22 37.97
C ALA A 374 -5.76 10.76 36.55
N LYS A 375 -5.23 9.59 36.15
CA LYS A 375 -5.66 8.87 34.96
C LYS A 375 -6.86 7.99 35.31
N VAL A 376 -7.99 8.23 34.66
CA VAL A 376 -9.23 7.48 34.85
C VAL A 376 -9.53 6.65 33.61
N LYS A 377 -9.92 5.41 33.83
CA LYS A 377 -10.37 4.47 32.78
C LYS A 377 -11.82 4.79 32.41
N THR A 378 -12.02 5.38 31.25
CA THR A 378 -13.31 5.86 30.77
C THR A 378 -13.83 4.94 29.65
N PRO A 379 -15.11 4.50 29.68
CA PRO A 379 -15.70 3.72 28.61
C PRO A 379 -15.63 4.42 27.25
N ALA A 380 -15.42 3.66 26.17
CA ALA A 380 -15.37 4.17 24.81
C ALA A 380 -16.58 5.03 24.41
N SER A 381 -17.77 4.73 24.97
CA SER A 381 -19.01 5.46 24.72
C SER A 381 -19.08 6.84 25.40
N MET A 382 -18.16 7.15 26.33
CA MET A 382 -18.15 8.37 27.14
C MET A 382 -17.01 9.33 26.75
N VAL A 383 -16.24 9.01 25.73
CA VAL A 383 -15.15 9.87 25.24
C VAL A 383 -15.47 10.36 23.81
N PRO A 384 -14.96 11.54 23.40
CA PRO A 384 -15.02 11.96 22.01
C PRO A 384 -14.41 10.90 21.08
N VAL A 385 -15.03 10.72 19.92
CA VAL A 385 -14.62 9.66 18.98
C VAL A 385 -13.17 9.84 18.51
N GLU A 386 -12.68 11.06 18.39
CA GLU A 386 -11.32 11.38 18.02
C GLU A 386 -10.32 10.86 19.08
N VAL A 387 -10.61 11.10 20.37
CA VAL A 387 -9.79 10.63 21.50
C VAL A 387 -9.78 9.10 21.56
N TRP A 388 -10.93 8.47 21.30
CA TRP A 388 -11.03 7.01 21.23
C TRP A 388 -10.21 6.44 20.09
N ARG A 389 -10.28 7.06 18.89
CA ARG A 389 -9.52 6.64 17.70
C ARG A 389 -8.01 6.68 17.94
N GLU A 390 -7.50 7.76 18.47
CA GLU A 390 -6.07 7.90 18.82
C GLU A 390 -5.65 6.81 19.80
N SER A 391 -6.43 6.61 20.87
CA SER A 391 -6.16 5.56 21.86
C SER A 391 -6.27 4.15 21.28
N PHE A 392 -7.21 3.89 20.37
CA PHE A 392 -7.31 2.62 19.63
C PHE A 392 -6.05 2.38 18.79
N PHE A 393 -5.61 3.40 18.06
CA PHE A 393 -4.44 3.34 17.20
C PHE A 393 -3.16 3.08 17.99
N ASP A 394 -2.97 3.78 19.12
CA ASP A 394 -1.83 3.58 20.01
C ASP A 394 -1.83 2.17 20.62
N THR A 395 -2.98 1.71 21.09
CA THR A 395 -3.13 0.34 21.61
C THR A 395 -2.80 -0.72 20.55
N LEU A 396 -3.22 -0.51 19.32
CA LEU A 396 -2.90 -1.41 18.20
C LEU A 396 -1.39 -1.44 17.93
N LYS A 397 -0.75 -0.27 17.92
CA LYS A 397 0.72 -0.15 17.75
C LYS A 397 1.48 -0.85 18.88
N GLU A 398 1.11 -0.59 20.12
CA GLU A 398 1.77 -1.14 21.29
C GLU A 398 1.68 -2.67 21.37
N LYS A 399 0.54 -3.23 21.00
CA LYS A 399 0.30 -4.67 21.11
C LYS A 399 0.80 -5.49 19.92
N TYR A 400 0.74 -4.96 18.71
CA TYR A 400 0.92 -5.77 17.49
C TYR A 400 1.89 -5.19 16.47
N VAL A 401 2.27 -3.91 16.58
CA VAL A 401 3.09 -3.22 15.57
C VAL A 401 4.37 -2.65 16.17
N PHE A 402 4.94 -3.37 17.13
CA PHE A 402 6.24 -3.04 17.72
C PHE A 402 7.39 -3.80 17.01
N ASP A 403 8.63 -3.39 17.32
CA ASP A 403 9.81 -3.98 16.68
C ASP A 403 10.07 -5.39 17.22
N GLN A 404 9.52 -6.40 16.58
CA GLN A 404 9.67 -7.83 16.93
C GLN A 404 10.00 -8.68 15.71
N ASP A 405 10.49 -9.90 15.97
CA ASP A 405 10.62 -10.91 14.92
C ASP A 405 9.25 -11.51 14.59
N SER A 406 9.06 -11.91 13.35
CA SER A 406 7.81 -12.55 12.92
C SER A 406 7.61 -13.87 13.68
N GLN A 407 6.43 -14.02 14.30
CA GLN A 407 6.06 -15.24 15.00
C GLN A 407 5.70 -16.41 14.04
N PHE A 408 5.55 -16.11 12.76
CA PHE A 408 5.18 -17.07 11.72
C PHE A 408 6.38 -17.64 10.98
N CYS A 409 7.55 -17.02 11.13
CA CYS A 409 8.78 -17.44 10.48
C CYS A 409 9.74 -18.13 11.44
N LYS A 410 10.45 -19.15 10.98
CA LYS A 410 11.58 -19.74 11.71
C LYS A 410 12.81 -18.85 11.66
N ASN A 411 12.97 -18.13 10.56
CA ASN A 411 14.02 -17.14 10.39
C ASN A 411 13.72 -15.87 11.21
N LYS A 412 14.75 -15.21 11.67
CA LYS A 412 14.66 -13.93 12.39
C LYS A 412 14.46 -12.78 11.39
N VAL A 413 13.24 -12.63 10.93
CA VAL A 413 12.80 -11.52 10.06
C VAL A 413 11.82 -10.63 10.81
N PRO A 414 11.72 -9.32 10.50
CA PRO A 414 10.78 -8.45 11.19
C PRO A 414 9.34 -8.82 10.88
N GLU A 415 8.44 -8.68 11.87
CA GLU A 415 6.99 -8.73 11.63
C GLU A 415 6.58 -7.55 10.75
N GLU A 416 5.76 -7.79 9.72
CA GLU A 416 5.39 -6.72 8.80
C GLU A 416 4.41 -5.73 9.43
N GLY A 417 3.44 -6.22 10.19
CA GLY A 417 2.42 -5.41 10.83
C GLY A 417 1.02 -6.03 10.76
N VAL A 418 0.00 -5.18 10.72
CA VAL A 418 -1.39 -5.60 10.74
C VAL A 418 -2.22 -4.90 9.66
N VAL A 419 -3.39 -5.47 9.37
CA VAL A 419 -4.45 -4.85 8.58
C VAL A 419 -5.70 -4.76 9.43
N VAL A 420 -6.26 -3.56 9.52
CA VAL A 420 -7.59 -3.30 10.09
C VAL A 420 -8.56 -3.19 8.94
N ARG A 421 -9.62 -4.00 8.95
CA ARG A 421 -10.65 -3.98 7.92
C ARG A 421 -11.99 -3.65 8.55
N ILE A 422 -12.65 -2.60 8.06
CA ILE A 422 -14.04 -2.27 8.38
C ILE A 422 -14.91 -3.16 7.50
N GLU A 423 -15.68 -4.02 8.13
CA GLU A 423 -16.51 -5.02 7.45
C GLU A 423 -17.77 -4.38 6.85
N GLY A 424 -18.22 -4.92 5.72
CA GLY A 424 -19.41 -4.47 5.03
C GLY A 424 -19.45 -5.02 3.60
N LEU A 425 -20.52 -4.73 2.86
CA LEU A 425 -20.63 -5.12 1.45
C LEU A 425 -19.54 -4.48 0.56
N ASN A 426 -19.02 -3.33 0.98
CA ASN A 426 -17.86 -2.66 0.42
C ASN A 426 -16.86 -2.45 1.56
N ALA A 427 -16.14 -3.51 1.90
CA ALA A 427 -15.20 -3.46 3.01
C ALA A 427 -14.02 -2.54 2.72
N GLU A 428 -13.54 -1.84 3.74
CA GLU A 428 -12.39 -0.95 3.65
C GLU A 428 -11.24 -1.50 4.49
N ALA A 429 -10.09 -1.70 3.89
CA ALA A 429 -8.92 -2.26 4.57
C ALA A 429 -7.81 -1.21 4.68
N PHE A 430 -7.15 -1.20 5.84
CA PHE A 430 -6.09 -0.25 6.17
C PHE A 430 -4.89 -0.98 6.76
N LYS A 431 -3.71 -0.74 6.20
CA LYS A 431 -2.45 -1.33 6.68
C LYS A 431 -1.76 -0.44 7.71
N LEU A 432 -1.12 -1.09 8.66
CA LEU A 432 -0.21 -0.47 9.62
C LEU A 432 1.05 -1.34 9.71
N LYS A 433 2.16 -0.84 9.16
CA LYS A 433 3.44 -1.54 9.12
C LYS A 433 4.32 -1.22 10.31
N ALA A 434 5.06 -2.21 10.80
CA ALA A 434 6.05 -2.01 11.85
C ALA A 434 7.27 -1.23 11.35
N PHE A 435 7.85 -0.39 12.20
CA PHE A 435 8.98 0.44 11.81
C PHE A 435 10.20 -0.38 11.38
N ARG A 436 10.55 -1.45 12.10
CA ARG A 436 11.68 -2.32 11.77
C ARG A 436 11.52 -2.96 10.39
N PHE A 437 10.28 -3.33 10.00
CA PHE A 437 9.98 -3.82 8.66
C PHE A 437 10.24 -2.73 7.61
N LEU A 438 9.71 -1.52 7.82
CA LEU A 438 9.90 -0.38 6.92
C LEU A 438 11.39 0.02 6.77
N GLU A 439 12.15 -0.06 7.87
CA GLU A 439 13.60 0.20 7.84
C GLU A 439 14.33 -0.85 7.01
N ASN A 440 13.97 -2.13 7.13
CA ASN A 440 14.55 -3.21 6.31
C ASN A 440 14.18 -3.04 4.82
N GLU A 441 12.91 -2.80 4.51
CA GLU A 441 12.44 -2.51 3.15
C GLU A 441 13.20 -1.32 2.55
N SER A 442 13.44 -0.27 3.34
CA SER A 442 14.28 0.86 2.94
C SER A 442 15.71 0.46 2.61
N LYS A 443 16.33 -0.44 3.38
CA LYS A 443 17.70 -0.93 3.13
C LYS A 443 17.80 -1.81 1.88
N GLU A 444 16.80 -2.64 1.61
CA GLU A 444 16.72 -3.48 0.40
C GLU A 444 16.60 -2.60 -0.86
N LEU A 445 15.71 -1.62 -0.84
CA LEU A 445 15.57 -0.66 -1.93
C LEU A 445 16.85 0.17 -2.14
N ASP A 446 17.63 0.47 -1.10
CA ASP A 446 18.92 1.15 -1.23
C ASP A 446 19.97 0.29 -1.93
N LYS A 447 19.93 -1.04 -1.75
CA LYS A 447 20.77 -1.99 -2.50
C LYS A 447 20.33 -2.14 -3.96
N GLY A 448 19.16 -1.62 -4.33
CA GLY A 448 18.58 -1.75 -5.67
C GLY A 448 17.81 -3.05 -5.86
N GLU A 449 17.44 -3.73 -4.76
CA GLU A 449 16.57 -4.89 -4.82
C GLU A 449 15.15 -4.44 -5.20
N ALA A 450 14.63 -4.95 -6.32
CA ALA A 450 13.30 -4.61 -6.78
C ALA A 450 12.25 -5.36 -5.96
N ASN A 451 11.23 -4.63 -5.51
CA ASN A 451 10.06 -5.30 -4.94
C ASN A 451 9.25 -5.93 -6.08
N ILE A 452 9.05 -7.25 -6.03
CA ILE A 452 8.29 -8.02 -7.03
C ILE A 452 6.89 -7.45 -7.24
N GLU A 453 6.29 -6.92 -6.19
CA GLU A 453 4.96 -6.33 -6.25
C GLU A 453 4.87 -5.05 -7.08
N ASP A 454 5.96 -4.33 -7.24
CA ASP A 454 6.02 -3.08 -7.99
C ASP A 454 6.38 -3.26 -9.47
N GLN A 455 6.74 -4.47 -9.88
CA GLN A 455 7.01 -4.77 -11.29
C GLN A 455 5.73 -4.62 -12.12
N VAL A 456 5.77 -3.71 -13.05
CA VAL A 456 4.72 -3.50 -14.05
C VAL A 456 5.08 -4.35 -15.27
N ALA A 457 4.08 -4.92 -15.94
CA ALA A 457 4.29 -5.46 -17.28
C ALA A 457 4.89 -4.33 -18.13
N ALA A 458 5.97 -4.61 -18.84
CA ALA A 458 6.49 -3.67 -19.81
C ALA A 458 5.38 -3.39 -20.85
N GLU A 459 5.02 -2.10 -21.04
CA GLU A 459 4.07 -1.66 -22.06
C GLU A 459 4.58 -1.97 -23.46
#